data_483f116953f0f8783c9d4e614064c121
#
_entry.id   483f116953f0f8783c9d4e614064c121
#
_cell.length_a   1.000
_cell.length_b   1.000
_cell.length_c   1.000
_cell.angle_alpha   90.00
_cell.angle_beta   90.00
_cell.angle_gamma   90.00
#
_symmetry.space_group_name_H-M   'P 1'
#
loop_
_entity.id
_entity.type
_entity.pdbx_description
1 polymer ?
#
loop_
_entity_poly.entity_id
_entity_poly.type
_entity_poly.pdbx_seq_one_letter_code
_entity_poly.pdbx_strand_id
1 'polypeptide(L)'
;MRTMLAHVDLSRYAGQFVWLEMNFDKPENQKFFTRFAASATPTFYVISAEGNVLADQPGAMSEAELTAFLNRGVSLAHNRQTPADVALARADALLSTKSPEAAAAYEEVLRLATPDWPRRPLAQYSLVTALQINEQNQQCAETAAREASVMKHDNTFASTVVAGMWCLVQGDASAAWRTAAAAKLEPLVQQALASNETVRDERNELYRTLMYLAVSRNQNAQAASLEDKWLSELAAVKPADDEERSAVDIARVEAIQIYGDPERILPALRSSEESMPHNYNASLRVAQMEKAAKHYDGAIAACDRGLARDPGAAGRSWLLQIKADALKQKGDSVQSRETFEEALKAAQEIPSQSQRENNVKRIQQALAGK
;
A
#
# COMPACT_ATOMS: atom_id res chain seq x y z
N MET A 1 -5.24 -7.28 -5.41
CA MET A 1 -4.41 -8.42 -5.81
C MET A 1 -5.08 -9.78 -5.69
N ARG A 2 -5.76 -10.17 -4.59
CA ARG A 2 -6.59 -11.40 -4.56
C ARG A 2 -7.55 -11.45 -5.74
N THR A 3 -8.17 -10.32 -6.07
CA THR A 3 -9.05 -10.14 -7.23
C THR A 3 -8.34 -10.48 -8.55
N MET A 4 -7.09 -10.05 -8.74
CA MET A 4 -6.31 -10.36 -9.94
C MET A 4 -6.02 -11.86 -10.04
N LEU A 5 -5.57 -12.50 -8.96
CA LEU A 5 -5.30 -13.95 -8.95
C LEU A 5 -6.55 -14.80 -9.20
N ALA A 6 -7.74 -14.32 -8.80
CA ALA A 6 -9.01 -15.00 -9.03
C ALA A 6 -9.46 -14.95 -10.50
N HIS A 7 -8.97 -13.99 -11.29
CA HIS A 7 -9.37 -13.79 -12.69
C HIS A 7 -8.33 -14.23 -13.71
N VAL A 8 -7.08 -14.48 -13.29
CA VAL A 8 -6.02 -14.97 -14.18
C VAL A 8 -6.19 -16.46 -14.44
N ASP A 9 -6.15 -16.86 -15.71
CA ASP A 9 -6.13 -18.28 -16.08
C ASP A 9 -4.75 -18.90 -15.75
N LEU A 10 -4.68 -19.53 -14.59
CA LEU A 10 -3.50 -20.27 -14.12
C LEU A 10 -3.53 -21.76 -14.50
N SER A 11 -4.52 -22.23 -15.27
CA SER A 11 -4.69 -23.65 -15.62
C SER A 11 -3.47 -24.24 -16.31
N ARG A 12 -2.75 -23.43 -17.11
CA ARG A 12 -1.49 -23.84 -17.78
C ARG A 12 -0.35 -24.17 -16.81
N TYR A 13 -0.45 -23.77 -15.56
CA TYR A 13 0.52 -24.08 -14.51
C TYR A 13 0.06 -25.21 -13.59
N ALA A 14 -1.06 -25.86 -13.90
CA ALA A 14 -1.57 -26.98 -13.12
C ALA A 14 -0.51 -28.09 -13.00
N GLY A 15 -0.26 -28.54 -11.78
CA GLY A 15 0.74 -29.57 -11.49
C GLY A 15 2.21 -29.10 -11.53
N GLN A 16 2.49 -27.83 -11.88
CA GLN A 16 3.86 -27.29 -11.89
C GLN A 16 4.21 -26.58 -10.58
N PHE A 17 3.22 -26.08 -9.84
CA PHE A 17 3.40 -25.37 -8.59
C PHE A 17 2.51 -25.95 -7.48
N VAL A 18 3.00 -25.89 -6.25
CA VAL A 18 2.19 -25.96 -5.03
C VAL A 18 1.91 -24.52 -4.61
N TRP A 19 0.64 -24.12 -4.63
CA TRP A 19 0.22 -22.77 -4.32
C TRP A 19 0.02 -22.59 -2.82
N LEU A 20 0.67 -21.61 -2.23
CA LEU A 20 0.56 -21.28 -0.81
C LEU A 20 0.21 -19.80 -0.66
N GLU A 21 -0.81 -19.51 0.14
CA GLU A 21 -1.13 -18.16 0.61
C GLU A 21 -0.76 -18.06 2.09
N MET A 22 0.16 -17.17 2.42
CA MET A 22 0.66 -16.98 3.77
C MET A 22 0.17 -15.64 4.32
N ASN A 23 -0.78 -15.69 5.26
CA ASN A 23 -1.26 -14.49 5.94
C ASN A 23 -0.24 -14.04 7.00
N PHE A 24 0.21 -12.79 6.90
CA PHE A 24 1.20 -12.19 7.79
C PHE A 24 0.71 -12.06 9.25
N ASP A 25 -0.61 -11.88 9.44
CA ASP A 25 -1.19 -11.69 10.78
C ASP A 25 -1.34 -12.98 11.57
N LYS A 26 -1.14 -14.16 10.93
CA LYS A 26 -1.29 -15.45 11.58
C LYS A 26 0.01 -15.89 12.27
N PRO A 27 -0.02 -16.14 13.61
CA PRO A 27 1.16 -16.54 14.37
C PRO A 27 1.85 -17.82 13.84
N GLU A 28 1.08 -18.77 13.30
CA GLU A 28 1.61 -20.01 12.71
C GLU A 28 2.49 -19.77 11.49
N ASN A 29 2.33 -18.63 10.80
CA ASN A 29 3.10 -18.27 9.62
C ASN A 29 4.42 -17.54 9.95
N GLN A 30 4.65 -17.16 11.18
CA GLN A 30 5.84 -16.39 11.61
C GLN A 30 7.17 -17.04 11.18
N LYS A 31 7.26 -18.36 11.28
CA LYS A 31 8.46 -19.11 10.85
C LYS A 31 8.74 -18.96 9.35
N PHE A 32 7.68 -18.88 8.54
CA PHE A 32 7.81 -18.63 7.11
C PHE A 32 8.40 -17.25 6.86
N PHE A 33 7.86 -16.21 7.50
CA PHE A 33 8.32 -14.83 7.32
C PHE A 33 9.71 -14.54 7.89
N THR A 34 10.16 -15.34 8.85
CA THR A 34 11.56 -15.31 9.32
C THR A 34 12.53 -15.77 8.23
N ARG A 35 12.10 -16.74 7.40
CA ARG A 35 12.92 -17.30 6.33
C ARG A 35 12.76 -16.57 5.00
N PHE A 36 11.55 -16.10 4.71
CA PHE A 36 11.16 -15.45 3.46
C PHE A 36 10.55 -14.08 3.82
N ALA A 37 11.42 -13.12 4.13
CA ALA A 37 10.98 -11.81 4.57
C ALA A 37 10.37 -11.02 3.41
N ALA A 38 9.20 -10.40 3.66
CA ALA A 38 8.52 -9.56 2.69
C ALA A 38 8.86 -8.09 2.94
N SER A 39 9.46 -7.42 1.96
CA SER A 39 9.75 -5.98 2.01
C SER A 39 8.52 -5.12 1.67
N ALA A 40 7.53 -5.71 1.01
CA ALA A 40 6.25 -5.09 0.67
C ALA A 40 5.12 -6.13 0.74
N THR A 41 3.87 -5.66 0.84
CA THR A 41 2.68 -6.52 0.78
C THR A 41 1.87 -6.13 -0.45
N PRO A 42 1.60 -7.11 -1.31
CA PRO A 42 2.00 -8.52 -1.28
C PRO A 42 3.45 -8.73 -1.74
N THR A 43 4.03 -9.89 -1.40
CA THR A 43 5.28 -10.37 -2.00
C THR A 43 5.06 -11.80 -2.50
N PHE A 44 5.52 -12.08 -3.70
CA PHE A 44 5.44 -13.41 -4.32
C PHE A 44 6.80 -14.08 -4.29
N TYR A 45 6.81 -15.39 -4.05
CA TYR A 45 8.00 -16.22 -4.09
C TYR A 45 7.76 -17.44 -4.97
N VAL A 46 8.74 -17.80 -5.80
CA VAL A 46 8.89 -19.16 -6.34
C VAL A 46 10.03 -19.81 -5.58
N ILE A 47 9.71 -20.94 -4.92
CA ILE A 47 10.64 -21.66 -4.05
C ILE A 47 10.83 -23.06 -4.62
N SER A 48 12.08 -23.52 -4.71
CA SER A 48 12.38 -24.91 -5.13
C SER A 48 11.92 -25.94 -4.09
N ALA A 49 11.88 -27.21 -4.49
CA ALA A 49 11.57 -28.31 -3.57
C ALA A 49 12.53 -28.40 -2.37
N GLU A 50 13.77 -27.94 -2.54
CA GLU A 50 14.80 -27.89 -1.51
C GLU A 50 14.65 -26.64 -0.61
N GLY A 51 13.69 -25.77 -0.90
CA GLY A 51 13.40 -24.56 -0.14
C GLY A 51 14.29 -23.36 -0.49
N ASN A 52 14.92 -23.33 -1.68
CA ASN A 52 15.67 -22.18 -2.15
C ASN A 52 14.75 -21.22 -2.93
N VAL A 53 14.89 -19.91 -2.70
CA VAL A 53 14.20 -18.92 -3.48
C VAL A 53 14.75 -18.91 -4.90
N LEU A 54 13.90 -19.20 -5.87
CA LEU A 54 14.21 -19.14 -7.31
C LEU A 54 13.87 -17.79 -7.90
N ALA A 55 12.75 -17.21 -7.48
CA ALA A 55 12.31 -15.88 -7.86
C ALA A 55 11.47 -15.28 -6.73
N ASP A 56 11.52 -13.97 -6.59
CA ASP A 56 10.64 -13.18 -5.74
C ASP A 56 10.19 -11.92 -6.49
N GLN A 57 9.06 -11.38 -6.06
CA GLN A 57 8.49 -10.15 -6.60
C GLN A 57 7.72 -9.44 -5.49
N PRO A 58 8.26 -8.37 -4.91
CA PRO A 58 7.52 -7.49 -4.02
C PRO A 58 6.56 -6.59 -4.81
N GLY A 59 5.43 -6.26 -4.19
CA GLY A 59 4.40 -5.39 -4.76
C GLY A 59 3.38 -6.09 -5.65
N ALA A 60 2.48 -5.28 -6.21
CA ALA A 60 1.44 -5.74 -7.12
C ALA A 60 2.05 -6.08 -8.50
N MET A 61 1.40 -6.99 -9.22
CA MET A 61 1.77 -7.37 -10.60
C MET A 61 0.55 -7.29 -11.51
N SER A 62 0.76 -6.92 -12.76
CA SER A 62 -0.19 -7.17 -13.84
C SER A 62 -0.25 -8.66 -14.17
N GLU A 63 -1.27 -9.08 -14.93
CA GLU A 63 -1.39 -10.47 -15.41
C GLU A 63 -0.18 -10.90 -16.26
N ALA A 64 0.30 -10.00 -17.11
CA ALA A 64 1.48 -10.24 -17.94
C ALA A 64 2.75 -10.46 -17.11
N GLU A 65 2.94 -9.65 -16.06
CA GLU A 65 4.06 -9.78 -15.14
C GLU A 65 3.99 -11.05 -14.30
N LEU A 66 2.79 -11.42 -13.79
CA LEU A 66 2.61 -12.67 -13.07
C LEU A 66 2.95 -13.86 -13.96
N THR A 67 2.49 -13.84 -15.21
CA THR A 67 2.81 -14.86 -16.21
C THR A 67 4.33 -14.96 -16.44
N ALA A 68 4.99 -13.82 -16.66
CA ALA A 68 6.44 -13.77 -16.84
C ALA A 68 7.18 -14.25 -15.59
N PHE A 69 6.71 -13.90 -14.40
CA PHE A 69 7.25 -14.34 -13.12
C PHE A 69 7.16 -15.86 -12.94
N LEU A 70 6.01 -16.47 -13.24
CA LEU A 70 5.82 -17.93 -13.13
C LEU A 70 6.66 -18.69 -14.15
N ASN A 71 6.67 -18.24 -15.42
CA ASN A 71 7.51 -18.85 -16.48
C ASN A 71 8.99 -18.79 -16.11
N ARG A 72 9.44 -17.71 -15.52
CA ARG A 72 10.80 -17.54 -15.00
C ARG A 72 11.09 -18.54 -13.89
N GLY A 73 10.17 -18.71 -12.93
CA GLY A 73 10.32 -19.69 -11.85
C GLY A 73 10.51 -21.10 -12.37
N VAL A 74 9.72 -21.51 -13.38
CA VAL A 74 9.87 -22.80 -14.07
C VAL A 74 11.25 -22.89 -14.76
N SER A 75 11.68 -21.84 -15.46
CA SER A 75 12.98 -21.82 -16.14
C SER A 75 14.14 -21.94 -15.16
N LEU A 76 14.10 -21.23 -14.04
CA LEU A 76 15.14 -21.26 -13.01
C LEU A 76 15.22 -22.60 -12.28
N ALA A 77 14.10 -23.31 -12.17
CA ALA A 77 14.10 -24.68 -11.64
C ALA A 77 14.89 -25.66 -12.53
N HIS A 78 15.03 -25.37 -13.82
CA HIS A 78 15.67 -26.25 -14.80
C HIS A 78 17.02 -25.76 -15.35
N ASN A 79 17.39 -24.47 -15.12
CA ASN A 79 18.56 -23.85 -15.73
C ASN A 79 19.64 -23.46 -14.72
N ARG A 80 20.91 -23.34 -15.21
CA ARG A 80 22.03 -22.80 -14.42
C ARG A 80 21.82 -21.31 -14.14
N GLN A 81 22.02 -20.92 -12.87
CA GLN A 81 22.02 -19.51 -12.44
C GLN A 81 23.14 -18.73 -13.10
N THR A 82 22.84 -17.52 -13.57
CA THR A 82 23.87 -16.56 -14.03
C THR A 82 24.57 -15.89 -12.84
N PRO A 83 25.74 -15.27 -13.02
CA PRO A 83 26.37 -14.45 -11.96
C PRO A 83 25.43 -13.37 -11.39
N ALA A 84 24.58 -12.77 -12.24
CA ALA A 84 23.59 -11.78 -11.81
C ALA A 84 22.50 -12.41 -10.94
N ASP A 85 22.03 -13.65 -11.23
CA ASP A 85 21.05 -14.36 -10.41
C ASP A 85 21.61 -14.68 -9.02
N VAL A 86 22.87 -15.09 -8.92
CA VAL A 86 23.52 -15.37 -7.63
C VAL A 86 23.67 -14.09 -6.81
N ALA A 87 24.12 -12.99 -7.45
CA ALA A 87 24.26 -11.70 -6.81
C ALA A 87 22.89 -11.17 -6.33
N LEU A 88 21.82 -11.34 -7.14
CA LEU A 88 20.46 -10.93 -6.77
C LEU A 88 19.96 -11.64 -5.51
N ALA A 89 20.11 -12.96 -5.43
CA ALA A 89 19.71 -13.71 -4.23
C ALA A 89 20.41 -13.20 -2.96
N ARG A 90 21.67 -12.77 -3.07
CA ARG A 90 22.38 -12.14 -1.95
C ARG A 90 21.83 -10.75 -1.63
N ALA A 91 21.53 -9.92 -2.63
CA ALA A 91 20.99 -8.58 -2.46
C ALA A 91 19.60 -8.65 -1.81
N ASP A 92 18.74 -9.59 -2.26
CA ASP A 92 17.41 -9.82 -1.71
C ASP A 92 17.47 -10.25 -0.23
N ALA A 93 18.42 -11.11 0.15
CA ALA A 93 18.65 -11.48 1.54
C ALA A 93 19.06 -10.28 2.42
N LEU A 94 19.88 -9.37 1.90
CA LEU A 94 20.26 -8.14 2.59
C LEU A 94 19.06 -7.18 2.71
N LEU A 95 18.25 -7.03 1.66
CA LEU A 95 17.06 -6.19 1.67
C LEU A 95 16.04 -6.71 2.71
N SER A 96 15.83 -8.01 2.79
CA SER A 96 14.89 -8.64 3.72
C SER A 96 15.22 -8.33 5.19
N THR A 97 16.50 -8.17 5.51
CA THR A 97 16.99 -7.78 6.85
C THR A 97 17.16 -6.27 7.00
N LYS A 98 16.74 -5.48 6.00
CA LYS A 98 16.92 -4.02 5.96
C LYS A 98 18.39 -3.60 6.14
N SER A 99 19.32 -4.40 5.62
CA SER A 99 20.74 -4.09 5.69
C SER A 99 21.08 -2.82 4.93
N PRO A 100 21.90 -1.92 5.48
CA PRO A 100 22.38 -0.74 4.75
C PRO A 100 23.25 -1.11 3.53
N GLU A 101 23.75 -2.35 3.46
CA GLU A 101 24.54 -2.86 2.34
C GLU A 101 23.66 -3.31 1.15
N ALA A 102 22.33 -3.39 1.31
CA ALA A 102 21.45 -3.89 0.26
C ALA A 102 21.55 -3.09 -1.03
N ALA A 103 21.58 -1.76 -0.94
CA ALA A 103 21.69 -0.90 -2.13
C ALA A 103 22.96 -1.19 -2.94
N ALA A 104 24.12 -1.26 -2.29
CA ALA A 104 25.38 -1.57 -2.95
C ALA A 104 25.36 -2.99 -3.57
N ALA A 105 24.69 -3.95 -2.93
CA ALA A 105 24.54 -5.29 -3.49
C ALA A 105 23.68 -5.28 -4.76
N TYR A 106 22.60 -4.49 -4.84
CA TYR A 106 21.82 -4.35 -6.07
C TYR A 106 22.57 -3.60 -7.18
N GLU A 107 23.40 -2.61 -6.85
CA GLU A 107 24.31 -1.97 -7.83
C GLU A 107 25.23 -3.01 -8.46
N GLU A 108 25.77 -3.93 -7.67
CA GLU A 108 26.60 -5.04 -8.17
C GLU A 108 25.78 -6.00 -9.05
N VAL A 109 24.53 -6.31 -8.71
CA VAL A 109 23.63 -7.08 -9.59
C VAL A 109 23.50 -6.41 -10.95
N LEU A 110 23.19 -5.11 -10.97
CA LEU A 110 22.99 -4.35 -12.21
C LEU A 110 24.26 -4.25 -13.05
N ARG A 111 25.44 -4.25 -12.41
CA ARG A 111 26.75 -4.29 -13.08
C ARG A 111 27.03 -5.65 -13.74
N LEU A 112 26.62 -6.76 -13.10
CA LEU A 112 26.80 -8.12 -13.60
C LEU A 112 25.74 -8.51 -14.65
N ALA A 113 24.58 -7.87 -14.61
CA ALA A 113 23.46 -8.16 -15.49
C ALA A 113 23.69 -7.61 -16.88
N THR A 114 23.40 -8.43 -17.92
CA THR A 114 23.34 -7.95 -19.29
C THR A 114 22.12 -7.01 -19.49
N PRO A 115 22.12 -6.13 -20.51
CA PRO A 115 20.99 -5.23 -20.75
C PRO A 115 19.66 -5.95 -20.96
N ASP A 116 19.68 -7.14 -21.53
CA ASP A 116 18.54 -8.01 -21.82
C ASP A 116 18.22 -9.04 -20.72
N TRP A 117 18.93 -8.98 -19.59
CA TRP A 117 18.66 -9.88 -18.46
C TRP A 117 17.24 -9.67 -17.93
N PRO A 118 16.39 -10.73 -17.91
CA PRO A 118 14.95 -10.58 -17.65
C PRO A 118 14.59 -10.02 -16.25
N ARG A 119 15.52 -10.11 -15.28
CA ARG A 119 15.30 -9.61 -13.91
C ARG A 119 15.85 -8.21 -13.68
N ARG A 120 16.41 -7.58 -14.72
CA ARG A 120 16.99 -6.24 -14.60
C ARG A 120 16.00 -5.20 -14.10
N PRO A 121 14.74 -5.12 -14.61
CA PRO A 121 13.74 -4.18 -14.08
C PRO A 121 13.45 -4.39 -12.59
N LEU A 122 13.34 -5.65 -12.16
CA LEU A 122 13.14 -5.97 -10.74
C LEU A 122 14.32 -5.50 -9.90
N ALA A 123 15.56 -5.77 -10.33
CA ALA A 123 16.76 -5.33 -9.60
C ALA A 123 16.87 -3.79 -9.52
N GLN A 124 16.46 -3.07 -10.58
CA GLN A 124 16.37 -1.60 -10.59
C GLN A 124 15.35 -1.09 -9.56
N TYR A 125 14.15 -1.67 -9.53
CA TYR A 125 13.13 -1.37 -8.52
C TYR A 125 13.62 -1.68 -7.10
N SER A 126 14.22 -2.86 -6.89
CA SER A 126 14.73 -3.28 -5.58
C SER A 126 15.87 -2.40 -5.07
N LEU A 127 16.72 -1.89 -5.97
CA LEU A 127 17.74 -0.88 -5.62
C LEU A 127 17.09 0.39 -5.03
N VAL A 128 16.05 0.91 -5.71
CA VAL A 128 15.33 2.10 -5.23
C VAL A 128 14.66 1.82 -3.88
N THR A 129 14.03 0.65 -3.74
CA THR A 129 13.41 0.21 -2.49
C THR A 129 14.43 0.08 -1.35
N ALA A 130 15.63 -0.46 -1.62
CA ALA A 130 16.68 -0.55 -0.62
C ALA A 130 17.14 0.83 -0.11
N LEU A 131 17.28 1.80 -1.01
CA LEU A 131 17.59 3.18 -0.67
C LEU A 131 16.47 3.84 0.14
N GLN A 132 15.21 3.59 -0.22
CA GLN A 132 14.04 4.11 0.49
C GLN A 132 13.96 3.57 1.92
N ILE A 133 14.08 2.25 2.11
CA ILE A 133 14.01 1.60 3.43
C ILE A 133 15.11 2.10 4.36
N ASN A 134 16.28 2.44 3.81
CA ASN A 134 17.41 3.01 4.56
C ASN A 134 17.37 4.54 4.66
N GLU A 135 16.22 5.17 4.33
CA GLU A 135 15.98 6.62 4.44
C GLU A 135 16.99 7.49 3.65
N GLN A 136 17.63 6.92 2.62
CA GLN A 136 18.55 7.62 1.73
C GLN A 136 17.78 8.40 0.65
N ASN A 137 16.89 9.30 1.09
CA ASN A 137 15.83 9.90 0.29
C ASN A 137 16.34 10.61 -0.97
N GLN A 138 17.44 11.37 -0.90
CA GLN A 138 18.02 12.03 -2.08
C GLN A 138 18.50 11.00 -3.10
N GLN A 139 19.33 10.06 -2.67
CA GLN A 139 19.89 9.03 -3.54
C GLN A 139 18.80 8.14 -4.13
N CYS A 140 17.78 7.82 -3.34
CA CYS A 140 16.59 7.10 -3.77
C CYS A 140 15.88 7.81 -4.92
N ALA A 141 15.51 9.09 -4.76
CA ALA A 141 14.80 9.85 -5.77
C ALA A 141 15.62 10.02 -7.07
N GLU A 142 16.92 10.32 -6.94
CA GLU A 142 17.82 10.46 -8.09
C GLU A 142 18.03 9.12 -8.82
N THR A 143 18.15 8.02 -8.08
CA THR A 143 18.27 6.66 -8.65
C THR A 143 16.99 6.24 -9.33
N ALA A 144 15.82 6.46 -8.71
CA ALA A 144 14.54 6.18 -9.31
C ALA A 144 14.35 6.90 -10.65
N ALA A 145 14.67 8.21 -10.69
CA ALA A 145 14.58 8.99 -11.92
C ALA A 145 15.53 8.45 -13.02
N ARG A 146 16.74 8.05 -12.66
CA ARG A 146 17.72 7.50 -13.59
C ARG A 146 17.28 6.13 -14.12
N GLU A 147 16.93 5.21 -13.22
CA GLU A 147 16.58 3.84 -13.60
C GLU A 147 15.25 3.81 -14.37
N ALA A 148 14.21 4.49 -13.90
CA ALA A 148 12.93 4.52 -14.58
C ALA A 148 13.02 5.11 -15.99
N SER A 149 13.93 6.05 -16.25
CA SER A 149 14.06 6.67 -17.59
C SER A 149 14.46 5.70 -18.70
N VAL A 150 14.95 4.51 -18.37
CA VAL A 150 15.40 3.49 -19.33
C VAL A 150 14.57 2.20 -19.23
N MET A 151 13.53 2.16 -18.38
CA MET A 151 12.66 1.01 -18.24
C MET A 151 11.55 1.02 -19.28
N LYS A 152 11.02 -0.17 -19.60
CA LYS A 152 9.75 -0.29 -20.30
C LYS A 152 8.63 0.24 -19.39
N HIS A 153 7.66 0.92 -19.97
CA HIS A 153 6.53 1.52 -19.20
C HIS A 153 5.48 0.46 -18.81
N ASP A 154 5.91 -0.54 -18.06
CA ASP A 154 5.09 -1.57 -17.43
C ASP A 154 4.83 -1.26 -15.94
N ASN A 155 4.28 -2.20 -15.20
CA ASN A 155 3.99 -1.98 -13.79
C ASN A 155 5.24 -1.82 -12.92
N THR A 156 6.35 -2.52 -13.23
CA THR A 156 7.61 -2.37 -12.48
C THR A 156 8.20 -0.97 -12.64
N PHE A 157 8.06 -0.38 -13.84
CA PHE A 157 8.38 1.03 -14.07
C PHE A 157 7.54 1.93 -13.15
N ALA A 158 6.21 1.71 -13.09
CA ALA A 158 5.32 2.49 -12.24
C ALA A 158 5.71 2.38 -10.75
N SER A 159 5.97 1.16 -10.24
CA SER A 159 6.44 0.93 -8.88
C SER A 159 7.77 1.63 -8.58
N THR A 160 8.69 1.66 -9.55
CA THR A 160 9.98 2.37 -9.42
C THR A 160 9.76 3.89 -9.29
N VAL A 161 8.86 4.44 -10.10
CA VAL A 161 8.49 5.86 -10.04
C VAL A 161 7.81 6.18 -8.72
N VAL A 162 6.86 5.35 -8.25
CA VAL A 162 6.18 5.49 -6.95
C VAL A 162 7.20 5.53 -5.81
N ALA A 163 8.15 4.59 -5.76
CA ALA A 163 9.18 4.58 -4.72
C ALA A 163 10.03 5.86 -4.73
N GLY A 164 10.44 6.34 -5.90
CA GLY A 164 11.16 7.61 -6.05
C GLY A 164 10.34 8.82 -5.60
N MET A 165 9.03 8.84 -5.89
CA MET A 165 8.12 9.91 -5.45
C MET A 165 7.93 9.90 -3.93
N TRP A 166 7.85 8.71 -3.30
CA TRP A 166 7.81 8.61 -1.84
C TRP A 166 9.08 9.15 -1.19
N CYS A 167 10.27 8.92 -1.79
CA CYS A 167 11.51 9.51 -1.30
C CYS A 167 11.51 11.04 -1.39
N LEU A 168 10.86 11.62 -2.42
CA LEU A 168 10.63 13.07 -2.48
C LEU A 168 9.70 13.55 -1.36
N VAL A 169 8.63 12.83 -1.07
CA VAL A 169 7.65 13.20 -0.04
C VAL A 169 8.27 13.12 1.36
N GLN A 170 9.04 12.06 1.63
CA GLN A 170 9.67 11.79 2.93
C GLN A 170 10.91 12.63 3.19
N GLY A 171 11.58 13.14 2.15
CA GLY A 171 12.76 13.99 2.26
C GLY A 171 12.45 15.34 2.90
N ASP A 172 13.48 15.98 3.45
CA ASP A 172 13.36 17.34 4.01
C ASP A 172 12.74 18.30 2.99
N ALA A 173 11.63 18.94 3.36
CA ALA A 173 10.87 19.83 2.49
C ALA A 173 11.70 21.02 1.97
N SER A 174 12.69 21.47 2.73
CA SER A 174 13.58 22.60 2.41
C SER A 174 14.78 22.20 1.55
N ALA A 175 15.03 20.90 1.32
CA ALA A 175 16.21 20.43 0.64
C ALA A 175 16.23 20.79 -0.86
N ALA A 176 17.30 21.45 -1.32
CA ALA A 176 17.43 21.95 -2.70
C ALA A 176 17.35 20.82 -3.75
N TRP A 177 17.83 19.60 -3.43
CA TRP A 177 17.80 18.45 -4.35
C TRP A 177 16.38 18.03 -4.75
N ARG A 178 15.37 18.28 -3.89
CA ARG A 178 13.96 17.87 -4.15
C ARG A 178 13.40 18.49 -5.42
N THR A 179 13.69 19.76 -5.68
CA THR A 179 13.22 20.46 -6.89
C THR A 179 13.80 19.81 -8.16
N ALA A 180 15.09 19.52 -8.15
CA ALA A 180 15.75 18.90 -9.30
C ALA A 180 15.29 17.45 -9.53
N ALA A 181 15.10 16.67 -8.45
CA ALA A 181 14.61 15.30 -8.55
C ALA A 181 13.12 15.25 -8.99
N ALA A 182 12.27 16.15 -8.45
CA ALA A 182 10.88 16.27 -8.85
C ALA A 182 10.72 16.61 -10.34
N ALA A 183 11.52 17.55 -10.86
CA ALA A 183 11.51 17.90 -12.28
C ALA A 183 11.80 16.71 -13.21
N LYS A 184 12.53 15.68 -12.71
CA LYS A 184 12.79 14.44 -13.46
C LYS A 184 11.72 13.39 -13.25
N LEU A 185 11.15 13.26 -12.04
CA LEU A 185 10.19 12.22 -11.70
C LEU A 185 8.76 12.56 -12.16
N GLU A 186 8.32 13.81 -12.05
CA GLU A 186 6.95 14.20 -12.42
C GLU A 186 6.57 13.86 -13.88
N PRO A 187 7.43 14.03 -14.90
CA PRO A 187 7.14 13.52 -16.25
C PRO A 187 6.98 12.01 -16.32
N LEU A 188 7.78 11.25 -15.55
CA LEU A 188 7.69 9.79 -15.47
C LEU A 188 6.38 9.34 -14.84
N VAL A 189 5.90 10.08 -13.82
CA VAL A 189 4.55 9.84 -13.24
C VAL A 189 3.46 9.98 -14.32
N GLN A 190 3.53 11.01 -15.16
CA GLN A 190 2.55 11.17 -16.23
C GLN A 190 2.60 10.02 -17.25
N GLN A 191 3.80 9.51 -17.55
CA GLN A 191 3.98 8.33 -18.41
C GLN A 191 3.40 7.07 -17.74
N ALA A 192 3.62 6.88 -16.45
CA ALA A 192 3.05 5.76 -15.69
C ALA A 192 1.52 5.82 -15.65
N LEU A 193 0.94 7.00 -15.40
CA LEU A 193 -0.51 7.19 -15.41
C LEU A 193 -1.13 7.01 -16.81
N ALA A 194 -0.39 7.26 -17.88
CA ALA A 194 -0.83 7.04 -19.25
C ALA A 194 -0.71 5.57 -19.71
N SER A 195 0.05 4.74 -19.00
CA SER A 195 0.26 3.34 -19.35
C SER A 195 -0.92 2.47 -18.93
N ASN A 196 -1.39 1.62 -19.85
CA ASN A 196 -2.41 0.61 -19.57
C ASN A 196 -1.86 -0.58 -18.75
N GLU A 197 -0.53 -0.72 -18.67
CA GLU A 197 0.14 -1.76 -17.89
C GLU A 197 0.24 -1.40 -16.39
N THR A 198 0.03 -0.13 -16.03
CA THR A 198 0.06 0.32 -14.63
C THR A 198 -1.21 -0.15 -13.92
N VAL A 199 -1.04 -1.02 -12.93
CA VAL A 199 -2.17 -1.54 -12.13
C VAL A 199 -2.75 -0.44 -11.24
N ARG A 200 -4.01 -0.64 -10.82
CA ARG A 200 -4.76 0.37 -10.03
C ARG A 200 -4.05 0.77 -8.74
N ASP A 201 -3.45 -0.18 -8.04
CA ASP A 201 -2.76 0.11 -6.78
C ASP A 201 -1.62 1.10 -6.99
N GLU A 202 -0.81 0.91 -8.05
CA GLU A 202 0.26 1.84 -8.40
C GLU A 202 -0.28 3.20 -8.87
N ARG A 203 -1.40 3.22 -9.62
CA ARG A 203 -2.07 4.46 -10.01
C ARG A 203 -2.52 5.26 -8.79
N ASN A 204 -3.09 4.59 -7.78
CA ASN A 204 -3.49 5.22 -6.53
C ASN A 204 -2.27 5.83 -5.80
N GLU A 205 -1.15 5.10 -5.73
CA GLU A 205 0.09 5.59 -5.13
C GLU A 205 0.69 6.79 -5.89
N LEU A 206 0.61 6.79 -7.23
CA LEU A 206 1.05 7.91 -8.05
C LEU A 206 0.22 9.17 -7.77
N TYR A 207 -1.10 9.07 -7.72
CA TYR A 207 -1.97 10.20 -7.35
C TYR A 207 -1.68 10.66 -5.92
N ARG A 208 -1.56 9.72 -4.98
CA ARG A 208 -1.27 10.00 -3.57
C ARG A 208 0.01 10.82 -3.42
N THR A 209 1.11 10.36 -4.02
CA THR A 209 2.41 11.04 -3.91
C THR A 209 2.41 12.41 -4.59
N LEU A 210 1.76 12.55 -5.75
CA LEU A 210 1.59 13.85 -6.41
C LEU A 210 0.78 14.81 -5.53
N MET A 211 -0.29 14.37 -4.90
CA MET A 211 -1.12 15.20 -4.02
C MET A 211 -0.34 15.63 -2.78
N TYR A 212 0.38 14.72 -2.11
CA TYR A 212 1.26 15.09 -0.99
C TYR A 212 2.31 16.12 -1.40
N LEU A 213 2.90 15.95 -2.58
CA LEU A 213 3.89 16.89 -3.09
C LEU A 213 3.27 18.26 -3.38
N ALA A 214 2.09 18.31 -4.00
CA ALA A 214 1.37 19.56 -4.28
C ALA A 214 0.98 20.28 -2.99
N VAL A 215 0.44 19.55 -2.00
CA VAL A 215 0.07 20.12 -0.69
C VAL A 215 1.30 20.64 0.04
N SER A 216 2.42 19.88 0.06
CA SER A 216 3.66 20.32 0.70
C SER A 216 4.28 21.58 0.09
N ARG A 217 3.94 21.88 -1.17
CA ARG A 217 4.35 23.09 -1.92
C ARG A 217 3.33 24.21 -1.87
N ASN A 218 2.23 24.06 -1.13
CA ASN A 218 1.09 24.99 -1.10
C ASN A 218 0.43 25.19 -2.48
N GLN A 219 0.51 24.21 -3.37
CA GLN A 219 -0.07 24.23 -4.71
C GLN A 219 -1.52 23.71 -4.69
N ASN A 220 -2.41 24.41 -3.97
CA ASN A 220 -3.79 23.94 -3.70
C ASN A 220 -4.61 23.71 -4.98
N ALA A 221 -4.45 24.54 -6.01
CA ALA A 221 -5.14 24.33 -7.27
C ALA A 221 -4.69 23.05 -7.98
N GLN A 222 -3.41 22.68 -7.88
CA GLN A 222 -2.89 21.44 -8.42
C GLN A 222 -3.39 20.25 -7.62
N ALA A 223 -3.40 20.34 -6.27
CA ALA A 223 -3.94 19.30 -5.41
C ALA A 223 -5.41 19.01 -5.73
N ALA A 224 -6.25 20.06 -5.89
CA ALA A 224 -7.65 19.92 -6.29
C ALA A 224 -7.81 19.25 -7.66
N SER A 225 -7.01 19.66 -8.66
CA SER A 225 -7.05 19.03 -9.98
C SER A 225 -6.64 17.56 -9.97
N LEU A 226 -5.68 17.17 -9.11
CA LEU A 226 -5.26 15.78 -8.94
C LEU A 226 -6.35 14.97 -8.24
N GLU A 227 -6.97 15.53 -7.20
CA GLU A 227 -8.12 14.93 -6.53
C GLU A 227 -9.25 14.64 -7.52
N ASP A 228 -9.63 15.64 -8.34
CA ASP A 228 -10.69 15.51 -9.37
C ASP A 228 -10.39 14.35 -10.32
N LYS A 229 -9.17 14.26 -10.82
CA LYS A 229 -8.75 13.19 -11.73
C LYS A 229 -8.81 11.83 -11.05
N TRP A 230 -8.26 11.72 -9.86
CA TRP A 230 -8.23 10.46 -9.11
C TRP A 230 -9.64 9.98 -8.78
N LEU A 231 -10.50 10.85 -8.24
CA LEU A 231 -11.90 10.50 -7.96
C LEU A 231 -12.67 10.13 -9.23
N SER A 232 -12.40 10.78 -10.36
CA SER A 232 -13.00 10.45 -11.64
C SER A 232 -12.60 9.05 -12.12
N GLU A 233 -11.32 8.68 -12.02
CA GLU A 233 -10.86 7.32 -12.34
C GLU A 233 -11.50 6.28 -11.41
N LEU A 234 -11.57 6.55 -10.10
CA LEU A 234 -12.19 5.66 -9.13
C LEU A 234 -13.72 5.51 -9.36
N ALA A 235 -14.38 6.56 -9.86
CA ALA A 235 -15.80 6.51 -10.21
C ALA A 235 -16.09 5.64 -11.45
N ALA A 236 -15.14 5.53 -12.36
CA ALA A 236 -15.25 4.70 -13.56
C ALA A 236 -15.07 3.20 -13.29
N VAL A 237 -14.53 2.82 -12.13
CA VAL A 237 -14.33 1.42 -11.74
C VAL A 237 -15.69 0.76 -11.49
N LYS A 238 -15.88 -0.41 -12.09
CA LYS A 238 -17.02 -1.30 -11.81
C LYS A 238 -16.49 -2.48 -10.99
N PRO A 239 -16.59 -2.42 -9.64
CA PRO A 239 -16.05 -3.47 -8.79
C PRO A 239 -16.71 -4.82 -9.09
N ALA A 240 -15.90 -5.87 -9.24
CA ALA A 240 -16.37 -7.23 -9.49
C ALA A 240 -16.94 -7.88 -8.21
N ASP A 241 -16.41 -7.49 -7.05
CA ASP A 241 -16.78 -8.03 -5.74
C ASP A 241 -16.64 -6.99 -4.62
N ASP A 242 -16.92 -7.42 -3.39
CA ASP A 242 -16.86 -6.55 -2.19
C ASP A 242 -15.41 -6.17 -1.82
N GLU A 243 -14.43 -7.01 -2.13
CA GLU A 243 -13.01 -6.70 -1.88
C GLU A 243 -12.55 -5.57 -2.78
N GLU A 244 -12.85 -5.67 -4.08
CA GLU A 244 -12.52 -4.61 -5.03
C GLU A 244 -13.28 -3.32 -4.72
N ARG A 245 -14.55 -3.41 -4.32
CA ARG A 245 -15.36 -2.26 -3.87
C ARG A 245 -14.71 -1.59 -2.66
N SER A 246 -14.28 -2.38 -1.67
CA SER A 246 -13.57 -1.87 -0.49
C SER A 246 -12.26 -1.18 -0.85
N ALA A 247 -11.49 -1.72 -1.79
CA ALA A 247 -10.24 -1.12 -2.25
C ALA A 247 -10.47 0.24 -2.93
N VAL A 248 -11.50 0.36 -3.76
CA VAL A 248 -11.90 1.64 -4.38
C VAL A 248 -12.32 2.66 -3.31
N ASP A 249 -13.08 2.24 -2.30
CA ASP A 249 -13.52 3.14 -1.24
C ASP A 249 -12.37 3.59 -0.34
N ILE A 250 -11.38 2.74 -0.10
CA ILE A 250 -10.15 3.11 0.62
C ILE A 250 -9.44 4.23 -0.16
N ALA A 251 -9.23 4.06 -1.46
CA ALA A 251 -8.58 5.07 -2.28
C ALA A 251 -9.35 6.40 -2.32
N ARG A 252 -10.71 6.37 -2.34
CA ARG A 252 -11.53 7.57 -2.22
C ARG A 252 -11.30 8.30 -0.90
N VAL A 253 -11.30 7.56 0.22
CA VAL A 253 -11.05 8.12 1.55
C VAL A 253 -9.65 8.73 1.62
N GLU A 254 -8.64 8.06 1.10
CA GLU A 254 -7.27 8.56 1.07
C GLU A 254 -7.12 9.86 0.28
N ALA A 255 -7.77 9.96 -0.89
CA ALA A 255 -7.76 11.19 -1.67
C ALA A 255 -8.27 12.39 -0.85
N ILE A 256 -9.43 12.21 -0.20
CA ILE A 256 -10.04 13.27 0.62
C ILE A 256 -9.23 13.59 1.89
N GLN A 257 -8.58 12.59 2.50
CA GLN A 257 -7.74 12.82 3.69
C GLN A 257 -6.49 13.65 3.41
N ILE A 258 -5.97 13.59 2.18
CA ILE A 258 -4.83 14.40 1.78
C ILE A 258 -5.27 15.82 1.48
N TYR A 259 -6.32 15.97 0.68
CA TYR A 259 -6.89 17.25 0.25
C TYR A 259 -8.30 16.99 -0.30
N GLY A 260 -9.28 17.73 0.16
CA GLY A 260 -10.60 17.64 -0.42
C GLY A 260 -11.75 17.80 0.58
N ASP A 261 -12.96 17.75 0.04
CA ASP A 261 -14.21 17.86 0.78
C ASP A 261 -14.84 16.46 0.95
N PRO A 262 -15.03 15.97 2.19
CA PRO A 262 -15.65 14.66 2.49
C PRO A 262 -17.03 14.48 1.84
N GLU A 263 -17.79 15.55 1.64
CA GLU A 263 -19.11 15.49 1.00
C GLU A 263 -19.08 14.87 -0.41
N ARG A 264 -17.97 15.01 -1.11
CA ARG A 264 -17.83 14.53 -2.48
C ARG A 264 -17.91 13.02 -2.60
N ILE A 265 -17.50 12.28 -1.57
CA ILE A 265 -17.44 10.82 -1.59
C ILE A 265 -18.48 10.14 -0.71
N LEU A 266 -19.13 10.88 0.19
CA LEU A 266 -20.16 10.34 1.09
C LEU A 266 -21.28 9.57 0.37
N PRO A 267 -21.86 10.05 -0.76
CA PRO A 267 -22.89 9.30 -1.47
C PRO A 267 -22.39 7.93 -1.95
N ALA A 268 -21.17 7.85 -2.47
CA ALA A 268 -20.58 6.60 -2.95
C ALA A 268 -20.29 5.63 -1.79
N LEU A 269 -19.75 6.14 -0.67
CA LEU A 269 -19.47 5.32 0.51
C LEU A 269 -20.75 4.77 1.16
N ARG A 270 -21.82 5.57 1.22
CA ARG A 270 -23.13 5.10 1.73
C ARG A 270 -23.71 3.99 0.84
N SER A 271 -23.64 4.16 -0.49
CA SER A 271 -24.05 3.13 -1.44
C SER A 271 -23.23 1.84 -1.30
N SER A 272 -21.93 1.96 -1.07
CA SER A 272 -21.07 0.81 -0.80
C SER A 272 -21.42 0.14 0.54
N GLU A 273 -21.73 0.92 1.58
CA GLU A 273 -22.15 0.39 2.87
C GLU A 273 -23.44 -0.43 2.76
N GLU A 274 -24.42 0.05 1.98
CA GLU A 274 -25.68 -0.66 1.73
C GLU A 274 -25.45 -1.98 0.97
N SER A 275 -24.54 -1.98 0.00
CA SER A 275 -24.22 -3.17 -0.80
C SER A 275 -23.38 -4.21 -0.06
N MET A 276 -22.74 -3.84 1.05
CA MET A 276 -21.86 -4.70 1.87
C MET A 276 -22.38 -4.83 3.32
N PRO A 277 -23.58 -5.42 3.55
CA PRO A 277 -24.26 -5.38 4.85
C PRO A 277 -23.52 -6.10 5.99
N HIS A 278 -22.56 -6.97 5.67
CA HIS A 278 -21.76 -7.71 6.66
C HIS A 278 -20.36 -7.13 6.86
N ASN A 279 -19.97 -6.09 6.11
CA ASN A 279 -18.65 -5.48 6.18
C ASN A 279 -18.67 -4.24 7.07
N TYR A 280 -18.21 -4.36 8.30
CA TYR A 280 -18.11 -3.23 9.23
C TYR A 280 -17.18 -2.12 8.76
N ASN A 281 -16.16 -2.44 7.93
CA ASN A 281 -15.24 -1.43 7.39
C ASN A 281 -15.95 -0.45 6.45
N ALA A 282 -17.03 -0.85 5.79
CA ALA A 282 -17.86 0.06 5.00
C ALA A 282 -18.50 1.13 5.90
N SER A 283 -19.11 0.73 7.03
CA SER A 283 -19.65 1.67 8.03
C SER A 283 -18.56 2.53 8.65
N LEU A 284 -17.38 1.96 8.91
CA LEU A 284 -16.22 2.69 9.46
C LEU A 284 -15.80 3.84 8.54
N ARG A 285 -15.71 3.60 7.22
CA ARG A 285 -15.38 4.63 6.23
C ARG A 285 -16.43 5.73 6.17
N VAL A 286 -17.72 5.36 6.18
CA VAL A 286 -18.82 6.34 6.27
C VAL A 286 -18.68 7.17 7.54
N ALA A 287 -18.48 6.55 8.70
CA ALA A 287 -18.33 7.27 9.98
C ALA A 287 -17.15 8.24 9.98
N GLN A 288 -16.01 7.84 9.39
CA GLN A 288 -14.85 8.72 9.27
C GLN A 288 -15.14 9.96 8.43
N MET A 289 -15.81 9.80 7.29
CA MET A 289 -16.12 10.91 6.38
C MET A 289 -17.25 11.79 6.91
N GLU A 290 -18.28 11.21 7.52
CA GLU A 290 -19.32 11.98 8.22
C GLU A 290 -18.73 12.86 9.34
N LYS A 291 -17.80 12.29 10.14
CA LYS A 291 -17.10 13.07 11.17
C LYS A 291 -16.26 14.19 10.56
N ALA A 292 -15.53 13.91 9.47
CA ALA A 292 -14.72 14.90 8.76
C ALA A 292 -15.59 16.05 8.18
N ALA A 293 -16.78 15.71 7.67
CA ALA A 293 -17.79 16.67 7.21
C ALA A 293 -18.52 17.39 8.35
N LYS A 294 -18.20 17.07 9.62
CA LYS A 294 -18.85 17.59 10.82
C LYS A 294 -20.33 17.17 10.97
N HIS A 295 -20.75 16.14 10.28
CA HIS A 295 -22.06 15.49 10.44
C HIS A 295 -22.02 14.50 11.59
N TYR A 296 -21.90 15.00 12.81
CA TYR A 296 -21.66 14.16 13.99
C TYR A 296 -22.74 13.13 14.26
N ASP A 297 -24.02 13.46 13.99
CA ASP A 297 -25.13 12.50 14.11
C ASP A 297 -25.03 11.38 13.08
N GLY A 298 -24.65 11.69 11.86
CA GLY A 298 -24.36 10.73 10.80
C GLY A 298 -23.20 9.82 11.16
N ALA A 299 -22.12 10.38 11.71
CA ALA A 299 -20.97 9.61 12.17
C ALA A 299 -21.33 8.63 13.30
N ILE A 300 -22.10 9.08 14.30
CA ILE A 300 -22.57 8.22 15.39
C ILE A 300 -23.43 7.08 14.85
N ALA A 301 -24.40 7.39 13.99
CA ALA A 301 -25.28 6.39 13.39
C ALA A 301 -24.51 5.36 12.55
N ALA A 302 -23.49 5.80 11.78
CA ALA A 302 -22.64 4.90 11.02
C ALA A 302 -21.77 4.00 11.94
N CYS A 303 -21.26 4.54 13.05
CA CYS A 303 -20.58 3.74 14.07
C CYS A 303 -21.48 2.66 14.65
N ASP A 304 -22.73 3.00 14.98
CA ASP A 304 -23.71 2.04 15.54
C ASP A 304 -24.02 0.91 14.55
N ARG A 305 -24.16 1.22 13.26
CA ARG A 305 -24.31 0.20 12.21
C ARG A 305 -23.09 -0.69 12.10
N GLY A 306 -21.87 -0.11 12.17
CA GLY A 306 -20.64 -0.86 12.14
C GLY A 306 -20.45 -1.79 13.35
N LEU A 307 -20.81 -1.32 14.54
CA LEU A 307 -20.79 -2.12 15.77
C LEU A 307 -21.76 -3.30 15.74
N ALA A 308 -22.90 -3.15 15.08
CA ALA A 308 -23.88 -4.22 14.88
C ALA A 308 -23.42 -5.33 13.92
N ARG A 309 -22.32 -5.12 13.18
CA ARG A 309 -21.76 -6.06 12.19
C ARG A 309 -20.61 -6.94 12.71
N ASP A 310 -20.49 -7.09 14.00
CA ASP A 310 -19.44 -7.88 14.68
C ASP A 310 -18.00 -7.56 14.21
N PRO A 311 -17.49 -6.36 14.48
CA PRO A 311 -16.23 -5.87 13.95
C PRO A 311 -14.95 -6.46 14.61
N GLY A 312 -15.10 -7.43 15.53
CA GLY A 312 -14.01 -7.90 16.38
C GLY A 312 -13.44 -6.79 17.28
N ALA A 313 -12.45 -7.11 18.12
CA ALA A 313 -11.91 -6.19 19.11
C ALA A 313 -11.31 -4.90 18.49
N ALA A 314 -10.52 -5.04 17.43
CA ALA A 314 -9.88 -3.91 16.79
C ALA A 314 -10.88 -2.97 16.12
N GLY A 315 -11.81 -3.51 15.32
CA GLY A 315 -12.86 -2.74 14.65
C GLY A 315 -13.81 -2.08 15.65
N ARG A 316 -14.17 -2.78 16.72
CA ARG A 316 -14.99 -2.24 17.82
C ARG A 316 -14.28 -1.05 18.47
N SER A 317 -13.01 -1.20 18.81
CA SER A 317 -12.23 -0.11 19.40
C SER A 317 -12.19 1.12 18.49
N TRP A 318 -12.02 0.94 17.17
CA TRP A 318 -11.96 2.06 16.22
C TRP A 318 -13.31 2.76 16.05
N LEU A 319 -14.39 2.02 15.88
CA LEU A 319 -15.74 2.57 15.76
C LEU A 319 -16.12 3.36 17.01
N LEU A 320 -15.85 2.82 18.21
CA LEU A 320 -16.10 3.50 19.47
C LEU A 320 -15.26 4.78 19.63
N GLN A 321 -14.02 4.81 19.18
CA GLN A 321 -13.20 6.04 19.20
C GLN A 321 -13.81 7.12 18.31
N ILE A 322 -14.25 6.79 17.09
CA ILE A 322 -14.89 7.76 16.18
C ILE A 322 -16.20 8.25 16.79
N LYS A 323 -17.01 7.36 17.37
CA LYS A 323 -18.26 7.71 18.05
C LYS A 323 -18.02 8.65 19.23
N ALA A 324 -17.03 8.34 20.07
CA ALA A 324 -16.67 9.18 21.22
C ALA A 324 -16.18 10.57 20.79
N ASP A 325 -15.36 10.64 19.74
CA ASP A 325 -14.93 11.91 19.16
C ASP A 325 -16.13 12.73 18.63
N ALA A 326 -17.06 12.10 17.93
CA ALA A 326 -18.25 12.76 17.40
C ALA A 326 -19.16 13.29 18.53
N LEU A 327 -19.35 12.52 19.59
CA LEU A 327 -20.09 12.94 20.80
C LEU A 327 -19.42 14.14 21.47
N LYS A 328 -18.08 14.12 21.60
CA LYS A 328 -17.31 15.24 22.14
C LYS A 328 -17.53 16.53 21.32
N GLN A 329 -17.48 16.43 20.00
CA GLN A 329 -17.70 17.57 19.12
C GLN A 329 -19.16 18.10 19.17
N LYS A 330 -20.12 17.25 19.47
CA LYS A 330 -21.51 17.66 19.75
C LYS A 330 -21.71 18.33 21.10
N GLY A 331 -20.72 18.29 22.00
CA GLY A 331 -20.80 18.83 23.34
C GLY A 331 -21.26 17.81 24.39
N ASP A 332 -21.51 16.56 24.04
CA ASP A 332 -21.87 15.50 24.97
C ASP A 332 -20.62 14.84 25.58
N SER A 333 -20.02 15.57 26.50
CA SER A 333 -18.77 15.14 27.14
C SER A 333 -18.94 13.91 28.04
N VAL A 334 -20.14 13.66 28.58
CA VAL A 334 -20.40 12.52 29.46
C VAL A 334 -20.41 11.24 28.63
N GLN A 335 -21.27 11.18 27.61
CA GLN A 335 -21.36 10.01 26.72
C GLN A 335 -20.04 9.78 25.96
N SER A 336 -19.36 10.85 25.56
CA SER A 336 -18.04 10.75 24.93
C SER A 336 -17.04 10.00 25.83
N ARG A 337 -16.94 10.38 27.10
CA ARG A 337 -16.05 9.72 28.04
C ARG A 337 -16.39 8.25 28.25
N GLU A 338 -17.66 7.94 28.49
CA GLU A 338 -18.14 6.56 28.63
C GLU A 338 -17.80 5.72 27.40
N THR A 339 -18.01 6.28 26.19
CA THR A 339 -17.71 5.61 24.92
C THR A 339 -16.19 5.39 24.73
N PHE A 340 -15.33 6.34 25.16
CA PHE A 340 -13.88 6.12 25.17
C PHE A 340 -13.45 5.02 26.17
N GLU A 341 -14.12 4.92 27.33
CA GLU A 341 -13.85 3.83 28.29
C GLU A 341 -14.25 2.46 27.72
N GLU A 342 -15.36 2.39 26.96
CA GLU A 342 -15.72 1.19 26.20
C GLU A 342 -14.69 0.88 25.10
N ALA A 343 -14.23 1.89 24.36
CA ALA A 343 -13.19 1.75 23.35
C ALA A 343 -11.88 1.20 23.94
N LEU A 344 -11.53 1.63 25.16
CA LEU A 344 -10.35 1.16 25.88
C LEU A 344 -10.47 -0.33 26.27
N LYS A 345 -11.65 -0.76 26.73
CA LYS A 345 -11.90 -2.19 27.01
C LYS A 345 -11.73 -3.03 25.74
N ALA A 346 -12.35 -2.60 24.63
CA ALA A 346 -12.19 -3.29 23.36
C ALA A 346 -10.74 -3.30 22.87
N ALA A 347 -9.99 -2.20 23.06
CA ALA A 347 -8.57 -2.13 22.69
C ALA A 347 -7.70 -3.15 23.47
N GLN A 348 -8.02 -3.40 24.75
CA GLN A 348 -7.30 -4.37 25.58
C GLN A 348 -7.49 -5.84 25.10
N GLU A 349 -8.55 -6.11 24.36
CA GLU A 349 -8.86 -7.44 23.80
C GLU A 349 -8.18 -7.67 22.44
N ILE A 350 -7.49 -6.68 21.86
CA ILE A 350 -6.80 -6.81 20.56
C ILE A 350 -5.67 -7.85 20.70
N PRO A 351 -5.65 -8.92 19.87
CA PRO A 351 -4.64 -9.98 19.99
C PRO A 351 -3.21 -9.49 19.73
N SER A 352 -3.01 -8.65 18.72
CA SER A 352 -1.70 -8.08 18.37
C SER A 352 -1.21 -7.13 19.46
N GLN A 353 -0.08 -7.44 20.08
CA GLN A 353 0.50 -6.63 21.16
C GLN A 353 0.78 -5.19 20.71
N SER A 354 1.43 -5.02 19.57
CA SER A 354 1.77 -3.69 19.05
C SER A 354 0.53 -2.86 18.73
N GLN A 355 -0.49 -3.44 18.09
CA GLN A 355 -1.76 -2.76 17.81
C GLN A 355 -2.49 -2.41 19.11
N ARG A 356 -2.53 -3.32 20.08
CA ARG A 356 -3.14 -3.11 21.39
C ARG A 356 -2.50 -1.93 22.11
N GLU A 357 -1.18 -1.93 22.26
CA GLU A 357 -0.43 -0.87 22.95
C GLU A 357 -0.66 0.51 22.31
N ASN A 358 -0.60 0.58 20.98
CA ASN A 358 -0.84 1.82 20.24
C ASN A 358 -2.28 2.34 20.41
N ASN A 359 -3.29 1.46 20.35
CA ASN A 359 -4.69 1.84 20.53
C ASN A 359 -4.95 2.29 21.97
N VAL A 360 -4.49 1.55 22.97
CA VAL A 360 -4.62 1.89 24.39
C VAL A 360 -4.01 3.26 24.68
N LYS A 361 -2.77 3.50 24.21
CA LYS A 361 -2.07 4.79 24.40
C LYS A 361 -2.88 5.95 23.81
N ARG A 362 -3.39 5.81 22.58
CA ARG A 362 -4.17 6.86 21.90
C ARG A 362 -5.47 7.17 22.65
N ILE A 363 -6.19 6.14 23.12
CA ILE A 363 -7.44 6.34 23.86
C ILE A 363 -7.18 6.99 25.22
N GLN A 364 -6.13 6.58 25.93
CA GLN A 364 -5.75 7.19 27.20
C GLN A 364 -5.38 8.68 27.03
N GLN A 365 -4.72 9.05 25.95
CA GLN A 365 -4.44 10.46 25.63
C GLN A 365 -5.75 11.23 25.39
N ALA A 366 -6.71 10.67 24.65
CA ALA A 366 -8.00 11.30 24.42
C ALA A 366 -8.81 11.49 25.71
N LEU A 367 -8.80 10.50 26.63
CA LEU A 367 -9.42 10.58 27.96
C LEU A 367 -8.76 11.61 28.88
N ALA A 368 -7.44 11.81 28.75
CA ALA A 368 -6.68 12.81 29.49
C ALA A 368 -6.84 14.25 28.95
N GLY A 369 -7.59 14.42 27.88
CA GLY A 369 -7.82 15.73 27.24
C GLY A 369 -6.59 16.30 26.48
N LYS A 370 -5.66 15.41 26.10
CA LYS A 370 -4.43 15.78 25.38
C LYS A 370 -4.57 15.56 23.85
#